data_735382a81a3714a6f4f6d4b34422c05e
#
_entry.id   735382a81a3714a6f4f6d4b34422c05e
#
_cell.length_a   1.000
_cell.length_b   1.000
_cell.length_c   1.000
_cell.angle_alpha   90.00
_cell.angle_beta   90.00
_cell.angle_gamma   90.00
#
_symmetry.space_group_name_H-M   'P 1'
#
loop_
_entity.id
_entity.type
_entity.pdbx_description
1 polymer ?
#
loop_
_entity_poly.entity_id
_entity_poly.type
_entity_poly.pdbx_seq_one_letter_code
_entity_poly.pdbx_strand_id
1 'polypeptide(L)'
;MDALASLLEGPRARGAFLMCSLLNPPWSLRIQDEAPLTVLAMIRGGAWIVTDAGAPRQLAAGDVAIFRGPAPYTVADDPATEPQIIIHPGQVTKTPQGEILCETLSLGVRQWGTDPAGATLMVTGTYESAGAASRRLLRALPPVLVLRRGEFDSRVLDLLVDETTKDEPAQSAVLDRLLDLVLIAALRAWFSRSDAPSWYHAYGDPLVGKALRLLQHNPAHGWTVAGLAEAVGVSRAALARRFTDLVGEPPMAFLTEWRLALAADLLQESDATIEAIARQVGYGSAFALSTAFKRHFGVSPRDHRHSRVRSGPEEGARVAR
;
A
#
# COMPACT_ATOMS: atom_id res chain seq x y z
N MET A 1 8.94 -18.07 4.40
CA MET A 1 8.36 -16.87 3.76
C MET A 1 9.18 -15.68 4.21
N ASP A 2 9.56 -14.82 3.30
CA ASP A 2 10.36 -13.62 3.56
C ASP A 2 9.47 -12.58 4.29
N ALA A 3 10.09 -11.76 5.13
CA ALA A 3 9.43 -10.67 5.88
C ALA A 3 8.62 -9.74 4.98
N LEU A 4 9.19 -9.41 3.84
CA LEU A 4 8.56 -8.54 2.87
C LEU A 4 7.36 -9.23 2.21
N ALA A 5 7.44 -10.54 1.93
CA ALA A 5 6.33 -11.30 1.38
C ALA A 5 5.10 -11.24 2.29
N SER A 6 5.28 -11.43 3.61
CA SER A 6 4.18 -11.35 4.58
C SER A 6 3.57 -9.94 4.70
N LEU A 7 4.37 -8.89 4.48
CA LEU A 7 3.90 -7.51 4.49
C LEU A 7 3.20 -7.12 3.19
N LEU A 8 3.52 -7.82 2.10
CA LEU A 8 3.00 -7.60 0.76
C LEU A 8 1.84 -8.52 0.39
N GLU A 9 1.47 -9.48 1.27
CA GLU A 9 0.27 -10.32 1.07
C GLU A 9 -1.03 -9.49 1.11
N GLY A 10 -1.03 -8.34 1.80
CA GLY A 10 -2.15 -7.41 1.87
C GLY A 10 -2.28 -6.47 0.65
N PRO A 11 -1.24 -5.69 0.29
CA PRO A 11 -1.33 -4.82 -0.88
C PRO A 11 -1.13 -5.64 -2.16
N ARG A 12 -2.21 -6.18 -2.70
CA ARG A 12 -2.27 -6.64 -4.09
C ARG A 12 -2.98 -5.57 -4.88
N ALA A 13 -2.54 -5.29 -6.11
CA ALA A 13 -3.21 -4.36 -7.03
C ALA A 13 -4.62 -4.80 -7.44
N ARG A 14 -5.15 -5.89 -6.85
CA ARG A 14 -6.55 -6.25 -6.95
C ARG A 14 -7.41 -5.16 -6.30
N GLY A 15 -7.87 -4.24 -7.16
CA GLY A 15 -8.63 -3.07 -6.75
C GLY A 15 -7.77 -1.80 -6.58
N ALA A 16 -6.50 -1.80 -6.97
CA ALA A 16 -5.77 -0.57 -7.18
C ALA A 16 -6.35 0.14 -8.42
N PHE A 17 -6.63 1.41 -8.28
CA PHE A 17 -6.96 2.24 -9.42
C PHE A 17 -5.66 2.59 -10.15
N LEU A 18 -5.45 2.02 -11.35
CA LEU A 18 -4.29 2.32 -12.18
C LEU A 18 -4.67 3.34 -13.26
N MET A 19 -3.85 4.38 -13.40
CA MET A 19 -4.04 5.44 -14.39
C MET A 19 -2.71 5.86 -15.02
N CYS A 20 -2.70 5.97 -16.33
CA CYS A 20 -1.63 6.59 -17.12
C CYS A 20 -2.00 8.05 -17.36
N SER A 21 -1.22 8.97 -16.82
CA SER A 21 -1.44 10.42 -16.97
C SER A 21 -0.50 10.99 -18.02
N LEU A 22 -1.07 11.61 -19.07
CA LEU A 22 -0.34 12.24 -20.19
C LEU A 22 -0.61 13.75 -20.18
N LEU A 23 0.42 14.53 -19.88
CA LEU A 23 0.29 15.95 -19.59
C LEU A 23 1.33 16.78 -20.33
N ASN A 24 0.92 18.00 -20.73
CA ASN A 24 1.85 19.02 -21.23
C ASN A 24 1.89 20.21 -20.26
N PRO A 25 3.06 20.76 -19.96
CA PRO A 25 3.18 21.97 -19.14
C PRO A 25 2.37 23.16 -19.72
N PRO A 26 1.78 24.01 -18.84
CA PRO A 26 1.81 23.90 -17.40
C PRO A 26 0.73 22.95 -16.86
N TRP A 27 1.07 22.13 -15.84
CA TRP A 27 0.09 21.27 -15.18
C TRP A 27 0.41 21.10 -13.69
N SER A 28 -0.63 20.97 -12.87
CA SER A 28 -0.52 20.72 -11.45
C SER A 28 -1.75 19.97 -10.93
N LEU A 29 -1.50 18.86 -10.24
CA LEU A 29 -2.50 17.95 -9.68
C LEU A 29 -2.43 18.01 -8.16
N ARG A 30 -3.50 18.41 -7.49
CA ARG A 30 -3.64 18.28 -6.03
C ARG A 30 -4.34 16.98 -5.70
N ILE A 31 -3.66 16.07 -5.05
CA ILE A 31 -4.18 14.77 -4.65
C ILE A 31 -4.64 14.86 -3.19
N GLN A 32 -5.93 14.62 -2.97
CA GLN A 32 -6.57 14.56 -1.66
C GLN A 32 -7.64 13.45 -1.65
N ASP A 33 -7.27 12.31 -2.24
CA ASP A 33 -8.10 11.13 -2.39
C ASP A 33 -8.16 10.25 -1.13
N GLU A 34 -7.40 10.63 -0.09
CA GLU A 34 -7.29 9.93 1.19
C GLU A 34 -6.81 8.47 1.05
N ALA A 35 -6.27 8.07 -0.09
CA ALA A 35 -5.78 6.74 -0.32
C ALA A 35 -4.64 6.39 0.66
N PRO A 36 -4.68 5.20 1.29
CA PRO A 36 -3.65 4.80 2.24
C PRO A 36 -2.26 4.63 1.62
N LEU A 37 -2.20 4.29 0.32
CA LEU A 37 -0.96 4.09 -0.41
C LEU A 37 -1.15 4.45 -1.88
N THR A 38 -0.22 5.23 -2.43
CA THR A 38 -0.16 5.52 -3.87
C THR A 38 1.27 5.29 -4.36
N VAL A 39 1.42 4.62 -5.49
CA VAL A 39 2.69 4.45 -6.20
C VAL A 39 2.64 5.25 -7.49
N LEU A 40 3.62 6.08 -7.73
CA LEU A 40 3.79 6.85 -8.96
C LEU A 40 5.12 6.48 -9.61
N ALA A 41 5.07 5.98 -10.83
CA ALA A 41 6.23 5.71 -11.66
C ALA A 41 6.35 6.80 -12.73
N MET A 42 7.46 7.52 -12.75
CA MET A 42 7.74 8.54 -13.75
C MET A 42 8.30 7.88 -15.01
N ILE A 43 7.55 7.86 -16.09
CA ILE A 43 7.93 7.15 -17.32
C ILE A 43 8.68 8.07 -18.29
N ARG A 44 8.17 9.27 -18.49
CA ARG A 44 8.74 10.27 -19.40
C ARG A 44 8.55 11.67 -18.84
N GLY A 45 9.51 12.56 -19.11
CA GLY A 45 9.51 13.93 -18.60
C GLY A 45 9.96 14.01 -17.15
N GLY A 46 9.41 14.94 -16.40
CA GLY A 46 9.70 15.15 -14.98
C GLY A 46 8.51 15.73 -14.26
N ALA A 47 8.57 15.68 -12.94
CA ALA A 47 7.56 16.25 -12.05
C ALA A 47 8.20 16.75 -10.76
N TRP A 48 7.45 17.55 -10.01
CA TRP A 48 7.77 17.95 -8.65
C TRP A 48 6.69 17.46 -7.69
N ILE A 49 7.12 16.94 -6.57
CA ILE A 49 6.26 16.59 -5.45
C ILE A 49 6.32 17.73 -4.44
N VAL A 50 5.18 18.33 -4.13
CA VAL A 50 5.03 19.37 -3.12
C VAL A 50 4.11 18.85 -2.03
N THR A 51 4.56 18.93 -0.77
CA THR A 51 3.79 18.54 0.42
C THR A 51 3.70 19.74 1.36
N ASP A 52 2.70 19.74 2.23
CA ASP A 52 2.52 20.84 3.21
C ASP A 52 3.68 20.92 4.22
N ALA A 53 4.45 19.83 4.38
CA ALA A 53 5.58 19.74 5.31
C ALA A 53 6.84 19.27 4.57
N GLY A 54 7.59 20.19 3.96
CA GLY A 54 8.89 19.86 3.38
C GLY A 54 9.21 20.61 2.10
N ALA A 55 10.49 20.55 1.70
CA ALA A 55 10.94 21.14 0.45
C ALA A 55 10.40 20.31 -0.75
N PRO A 56 10.09 20.96 -1.88
CA PRO A 56 9.72 20.26 -3.10
C PRO A 56 10.77 19.23 -3.53
N ARG A 57 10.31 18.08 -4.01
CA ARG A 57 11.19 16.98 -4.46
C ARG A 57 10.96 16.73 -5.94
N GLN A 58 12.03 16.80 -6.71
CA GLN A 58 11.97 16.52 -8.15
C GLN A 58 11.91 15.03 -8.43
N LEU A 59 11.13 14.63 -9.43
CA LEU A 59 11.13 13.31 -10.06
C LEU A 59 11.60 13.42 -11.49
N ALA A 60 12.46 12.53 -11.91
CA ALA A 60 12.91 12.36 -13.29
C ALA A 60 12.39 11.04 -13.88
N ALA A 61 12.45 10.89 -15.18
CA ALA A 61 12.09 9.64 -15.85
C ALA A 61 12.87 8.45 -15.27
N GLY A 62 12.14 7.40 -14.90
CA GLY A 62 12.66 6.20 -14.24
C GLY A 62 12.62 6.24 -12.71
N ASP A 63 12.26 7.38 -12.09
CA ASP A 63 12.07 7.46 -10.65
C ASP A 63 10.70 6.91 -10.24
N VAL A 64 10.62 6.39 -9.01
CA VAL A 64 9.39 5.94 -8.38
C VAL A 64 9.16 6.70 -7.08
N ALA A 65 7.96 7.21 -6.89
CA ALA A 65 7.51 7.78 -5.63
C ALA A 65 6.43 6.91 -5.01
N ILE A 66 6.51 6.71 -3.69
CA ILE A 66 5.48 6.05 -2.89
C ILE A 66 4.96 7.07 -1.89
N PHE A 67 3.66 7.29 -1.90
CA PHE A 67 2.97 8.20 -0.98
C PHE A 67 2.20 7.39 0.04
N ARG A 68 2.39 7.73 1.31
CA ARG A 68 1.60 7.22 2.41
C ARG A 68 0.53 8.24 2.79
N GLY A 69 -0.73 7.86 2.57
CA GLY A 69 -1.86 8.70 2.95
C GLY A 69 -2.14 8.74 4.47
N PRO A 70 -3.18 9.48 4.86
CA PRO A 70 -4.15 10.19 4.01
C PRO A 70 -3.76 11.64 3.69
N ALA A 71 -2.56 12.13 4.08
CA ALA A 71 -2.17 13.51 3.90
C ALA A 71 -2.15 13.91 2.41
N PRO A 72 -2.71 15.07 2.04
CA PRO A 72 -2.73 15.53 0.67
C PRO A 72 -1.35 15.98 0.19
N TYR A 73 -1.11 15.85 -1.13
CA TYR A 73 0.11 16.29 -1.79
C TYR A 73 -0.19 16.83 -3.19
N THR A 74 0.78 17.54 -3.76
CA THR A 74 0.68 18.05 -5.14
C THR A 74 1.77 17.41 -5.99
N VAL A 75 1.44 17.06 -7.23
CA VAL A 75 2.39 16.69 -8.26
C VAL A 75 2.24 17.67 -9.40
N ALA A 76 3.32 18.33 -9.82
CA ALA A 76 3.28 19.41 -10.79
C ALA A 76 4.50 19.41 -11.70
N ASP A 77 4.40 20.07 -12.83
CA ASP A 77 5.55 20.34 -13.73
C ASP A 77 6.57 21.30 -13.12
N ASP A 78 6.09 22.28 -12.34
CA ASP A 78 6.88 23.24 -11.58
C ASP A 78 6.27 23.43 -10.18
N PRO A 79 7.07 23.57 -9.12
CA PRO A 79 6.56 23.80 -7.76
C PRO A 79 5.69 25.04 -7.60
N ALA A 80 5.85 26.03 -8.47
CA ALA A 80 5.09 27.26 -8.45
C ALA A 80 3.78 27.17 -9.26
N THR A 81 3.55 26.09 -10.00
CA THR A 81 2.31 25.92 -10.77
C THR A 81 1.14 25.63 -9.83
N GLU A 82 0.18 26.55 -9.80
CA GLU A 82 -1.03 26.39 -8.99
C GLU A 82 -1.85 25.17 -9.44
N PRO A 83 -2.49 24.43 -8.51
CA PRO A 83 -3.30 23.27 -8.85
C PRO A 83 -4.47 23.63 -9.76
N GLN A 84 -4.53 23.01 -10.92
CA GLN A 84 -5.63 23.13 -11.88
C GLN A 84 -6.60 21.97 -11.75
N ILE A 85 -6.17 20.88 -11.18
CA ILE A 85 -6.91 19.63 -11.06
C ILE A 85 -6.80 19.11 -9.63
N ILE A 86 -7.94 18.75 -9.05
CA ILE A 86 -8.02 18.19 -7.71
C ILE A 86 -8.62 16.80 -7.80
N ILE A 87 -7.91 15.81 -7.24
CA ILE A 87 -8.35 14.41 -7.18
C ILE A 87 -8.89 14.13 -5.77
N HIS A 88 -10.17 13.81 -5.70
CA HIS A 88 -10.91 13.52 -4.47
C HIS A 88 -11.05 12.00 -4.22
N PRO A 89 -11.54 11.57 -3.02
CA PRO A 89 -11.89 10.18 -2.75
C PRO A 89 -12.80 9.58 -3.85
N GLY A 90 -12.54 8.30 -4.19
CA GLY A 90 -13.20 7.62 -5.30
C GLY A 90 -12.70 8.08 -6.67
N GLN A 91 -11.52 8.70 -6.74
CA GLN A 91 -10.86 9.18 -7.96
C GLN A 91 -11.68 10.24 -8.73
N VAL A 92 -12.55 10.96 -8.04
CA VAL A 92 -13.34 12.05 -8.62
C VAL A 92 -12.44 13.25 -8.89
N THR A 93 -12.33 13.62 -10.16
CA THR A 93 -11.45 14.69 -10.63
C THR A 93 -12.25 15.96 -10.88
N LYS A 94 -11.81 17.08 -10.29
CA LYS A 94 -12.49 18.38 -10.39
C LYS A 94 -11.50 19.53 -10.63
N THR A 95 -12.01 20.63 -11.19
CA THR A 95 -11.30 21.91 -11.14
C THR A 95 -11.35 22.50 -9.72
N PRO A 96 -10.52 23.49 -9.38
CA PRO A 96 -10.62 24.23 -8.11
C PRO A 96 -12.00 24.90 -7.91
N GLN A 97 -12.73 25.17 -8.99
CA GLN A 97 -14.08 25.74 -8.98
C GLN A 97 -15.17 24.68 -8.80
N GLY A 98 -14.82 23.39 -8.79
CA GLY A 98 -15.72 22.27 -8.53
C GLY A 98 -16.32 21.61 -9.78
N GLU A 99 -15.91 22.00 -10.98
CA GLU A 99 -16.34 21.36 -12.23
C GLU A 99 -15.72 19.97 -12.37
N ILE A 100 -16.51 18.98 -12.77
CA ILE A 100 -16.07 17.59 -12.95
C ILE A 100 -15.31 17.46 -14.28
N LEU A 101 -14.11 16.88 -14.23
CA LEU A 101 -13.21 16.74 -15.37
C LEU A 101 -13.05 15.29 -15.86
N CYS A 102 -13.69 14.30 -15.23
CA CYS A 102 -13.47 12.88 -15.52
C CYS A 102 -13.64 12.51 -16.99
N GLU A 103 -14.68 13.05 -17.66
CA GLU A 103 -14.94 12.78 -19.07
C GLU A 103 -14.08 13.64 -20.00
N THR A 104 -13.85 14.91 -19.64
CA THR A 104 -13.14 15.89 -20.48
C THR A 104 -11.66 15.52 -20.66
N LEU A 105 -11.05 14.90 -19.68
CA LEU A 105 -9.63 14.51 -19.69
C LEU A 105 -9.41 13.02 -20.02
N SER A 106 -10.45 12.27 -20.34
CA SER A 106 -10.34 10.87 -20.74
C SER A 106 -9.73 10.76 -22.14
N LEU A 107 -8.59 10.10 -22.25
CA LEU A 107 -7.88 9.85 -23.51
C LEU A 107 -8.04 8.39 -24.01
N GLY A 108 -8.63 7.53 -23.19
CA GLY A 108 -8.81 6.10 -23.47
C GLY A 108 -8.95 5.28 -22.22
N VAL A 109 -8.92 3.95 -22.37
CA VAL A 109 -8.99 3.04 -21.24
C VAL A 109 -7.74 3.23 -20.35
N ARG A 110 -7.94 3.65 -19.09
CA ARG A 110 -6.84 3.95 -18.14
C ARG A 110 -5.85 5.03 -18.61
N GLN A 111 -6.22 5.82 -19.61
CA GLN A 111 -5.44 6.96 -20.09
C GLN A 111 -6.20 8.26 -19.84
N TRP A 112 -5.50 9.22 -19.29
CA TRP A 112 -6.07 10.46 -18.82
C TRP A 112 -5.09 11.61 -18.98
N GLY A 113 -5.55 12.80 -19.28
CA GLY A 113 -4.67 13.95 -19.40
C GLY A 113 -5.11 14.96 -20.45
N THR A 114 -4.20 15.86 -20.80
CA THR A 114 -4.47 16.97 -21.72
C THR A 114 -4.09 16.67 -23.16
N ASP A 115 -3.20 15.68 -23.40
CA ASP A 115 -2.69 15.37 -24.74
C ASP A 115 -2.17 13.92 -24.81
N PRO A 116 -2.65 13.07 -25.74
CA PRO A 116 -2.12 11.72 -25.95
C PRO A 116 -0.60 11.67 -26.22
N ALA A 117 -0.04 12.73 -26.78
CA ALA A 117 1.40 12.88 -27.03
C ALA A 117 2.13 13.67 -25.94
N GLY A 118 1.52 13.87 -24.77
CA GLY A 118 2.02 14.71 -23.69
C GLY A 118 3.50 14.49 -23.38
N ALA A 119 4.22 15.58 -23.12
CA ALA A 119 5.65 15.54 -22.79
C ALA A 119 5.93 14.77 -21.49
N THR A 120 4.97 14.74 -20.56
CA THR A 120 5.03 14.02 -19.31
C THR A 120 4.12 12.81 -19.38
N LEU A 121 4.65 11.62 -19.04
CA LEU A 121 3.90 10.39 -18.83
C LEU A 121 4.25 9.81 -17.47
N MET A 122 3.25 9.60 -16.64
CA MET A 122 3.38 8.90 -15.36
C MET A 122 2.30 7.82 -15.22
N VAL A 123 2.67 6.71 -14.59
CA VAL A 123 1.76 5.64 -14.21
C VAL A 123 1.54 5.72 -12.71
N THR A 124 0.30 5.87 -12.32
CA THR A 124 -0.10 5.95 -10.92
C THR A 124 -0.97 4.75 -10.55
N GLY A 125 -0.68 4.13 -9.42
CA GLY A 125 -1.51 3.11 -8.82
C GLY A 125 -1.93 3.51 -7.42
N THR A 126 -3.23 3.65 -7.22
CA THR A 126 -3.82 4.06 -5.94
C THR A 126 -4.47 2.85 -5.27
N TYR A 127 -4.01 2.52 -4.07
CA TYR A 127 -4.54 1.41 -3.26
C TYR A 127 -5.55 1.97 -2.26
N GLU A 128 -6.84 1.75 -2.53
CA GLU A 128 -7.93 2.34 -1.73
C GLU A 128 -8.16 1.63 -0.40
N SER A 129 -7.77 0.36 -0.27
CA SER A 129 -7.87 -0.38 0.98
C SER A 129 -6.52 -0.86 1.47
N ALA A 130 -6.21 -0.52 2.71
CA ALA A 130 -5.10 -1.12 3.41
C ALA A 130 -5.63 -2.30 4.22
N GLY A 131 -5.30 -3.52 3.83
CA GLY A 131 -5.42 -4.67 4.71
C GLY A 131 -4.65 -4.43 6.01
N ALA A 132 -5.01 -5.13 7.09
CA ALA A 132 -4.39 -4.86 8.38
C ALA A 132 -2.88 -5.24 8.41
N ALA A 133 -2.45 -6.19 7.58
CA ALA A 133 -1.03 -6.51 7.39
C ALA A 133 -0.25 -5.36 6.75
N SER A 134 -0.87 -4.63 5.83
CA SER A 134 -0.27 -3.47 5.19
C SER A 134 -0.20 -2.23 6.10
N ARG A 135 -0.98 -2.15 7.20
CA ARG A 135 -0.86 -1.05 8.15
C ARG A 135 0.51 -0.97 8.81
N ARG A 136 1.15 -2.11 9.07
CA ARG A 136 2.51 -2.13 9.61
C ARG A 136 3.52 -1.58 8.59
N LEU A 137 3.36 -1.95 7.34
CA LEU A 137 4.12 -1.37 6.23
C LEU A 137 3.87 0.13 6.14
N LEU A 138 2.61 0.57 6.14
CA LEU A 138 2.25 1.98 6.05
C LEU A 138 2.83 2.81 7.20
N ARG A 139 2.81 2.29 8.44
CA ARG A 139 3.43 2.98 9.60
C ARG A 139 4.95 3.11 9.46
N ALA A 140 5.58 2.18 8.77
CA ALA A 140 7.03 2.19 8.55
C ALA A 140 7.44 3.18 7.45
N LEU A 141 6.60 3.37 6.43
CA LEU A 141 6.89 4.25 5.31
C LEU A 141 6.94 5.72 5.75
N PRO A 142 7.90 6.51 5.25
CA PRO A 142 7.81 7.96 5.35
C PRO A 142 6.58 8.49 4.60
N PRO A 143 6.12 9.72 4.86
CA PRO A 143 4.99 10.31 4.12
C PRO A 143 5.18 10.26 2.60
N VAL A 144 6.41 10.50 2.15
CA VAL A 144 6.82 10.37 0.74
C VAL A 144 8.18 9.67 0.69
N LEU A 145 8.24 8.55 0.00
CA LEU A 145 9.47 7.85 -0.34
C LEU A 145 9.76 8.07 -1.83
N VAL A 146 10.95 8.54 -2.16
CA VAL A 146 11.41 8.65 -3.54
C VAL A 146 12.60 7.72 -3.73
N LEU A 147 12.52 6.90 -4.77
CA LEU A 147 13.58 6.01 -5.23
C LEU A 147 14.01 6.46 -6.63
N ARG A 148 15.28 6.71 -6.78
CA ARG A 148 15.86 7.14 -8.04
C ARG A 148 16.09 5.96 -8.99
N ARG A 149 16.07 6.24 -10.28
CA ARG A 149 16.49 5.25 -11.28
C ARG A 149 17.88 4.71 -10.91
N GLY A 150 18.01 3.37 -10.81
CA GLY A 150 19.25 2.72 -10.39
C GLY A 150 19.35 2.38 -8.89
N GLU A 151 18.48 2.91 -8.04
CA GLU A 151 18.39 2.46 -6.63
C GLU A 151 17.60 1.16 -6.49
N PHE A 152 16.86 0.74 -7.51
CA PHE A 152 16.09 -0.50 -7.55
C PHE A 152 16.18 -1.16 -8.95
N ASP A 153 15.70 -2.40 -9.08
CA ASP A 153 15.69 -3.10 -10.38
C ASP A 153 14.69 -2.44 -11.35
N SER A 154 15.20 -1.58 -12.23
CA SER A 154 14.39 -0.79 -13.16
C SER A 154 13.79 -1.58 -14.32
N ARG A 155 14.19 -2.86 -14.52
CA ARG A 155 13.65 -3.71 -15.60
C ARG A 155 12.13 -3.87 -15.52
N VAL A 156 11.59 -3.82 -14.31
CA VAL A 156 10.12 -3.85 -14.10
C VAL A 156 9.46 -2.59 -14.63
N LEU A 157 10.12 -1.43 -14.51
CA LEU A 157 9.62 -0.18 -15.11
C LEU A 157 9.68 -0.23 -16.64
N ASP A 158 10.73 -0.79 -17.20
CA ASP A 158 10.84 -0.91 -18.66
C ASP A 158 9.70 -1.77 -19.21
N LEU A 159 9.35 -2.88 -18.53
CA LEU A 159 8.17 -3.71 -18.87
C LEU A 159 6.86 -2.94 -18.70
N LEU A 160 6.72 -2.14 -17.65
CA LEU A 160 5.54 -1.32 -17.42
C LEU A 160 5.37 -0.26 -18.52
N VAL A 161 6.48 0.38 -18.94
CA VAL A 161 6.50 1.33 -20.06
C VAL A 161 6.03 0.66 -21.35
N ASP A 162 6.63 -0.49 -21.70
CA ASP A 162 6.28 -1.23 -22.91
C ASP A 162 4.79 -1.61 -22.92
N GLU A 163 4.26 -2.04 -21.76
CA GLU A 163 2.86 -2.44 -21.66
C GLU A 163 1.89 -1.25 -21.77
N THR A 164 2.27 -0.04 -21.34
CA THR A 164 1.41 1.15 -21.46
C THR A 164 1.18 1.57 -22.92
N THR A 165 2.04 1.14 -23.84
CA THR A 165 1.96 1.48 -25.28
C THR A 165 1.17 0.47 -26.10
N LYS A 166 0.80 -0.69 -25.51
CA LYS A 166 0.04 -1.74 -26.19
C LYS A 166 -1.46 -1.47 -26.09
N ASP A 167 -2.20 -2.02 -27.04
CA ASP A 167 -3.66 -2.08 -27.03
C ASP A 167 -4.05 -3.55 -27.27
N GLU A 168 -3.74 -4.40 -26.27
CA GLU A 168 -3.94 -5.84 -26.35
C GLU A 168 -4.99 -6.32 -25.33
N PRO A 169 -5.69 -7.44 -25.60
CA PRO A 169 -6.60 -8.04 -24.63
C PRO A 169 -5.88 -8.32 -23.31
N ALA A 170 -6.55 -8.05 -22.18
CA ALA A 170 -6.04 -8.22 -20.83
C ALA A 170 -4.88 -7.28 -20.42
N GLN A 171 -4.54 -6.24 -21.18
CA GLN A 171 -3.53 -5.24 -20.84
C GLN A 171 -3.69 -4.73 -19.39
N SER A 172 -4.92 -4.45 -18.96
CA SER A 172 -5.17 -3.97 -17.60
C SER A 172 -4.74 -4.96 -16.51
N ALA A 173 -4.88 -6.28 -16.76
CA ALA A 173 -4.43 -7.29 -15.81
C ALA A 173 -2.90 -7.38 -15.76
N VAL A 174 -2.23 -7.16 -16.88
CA VAL A 174 -0.76 -7.12 -16.96
C VAL A 174 -0.23 -5.89 -16.24
N LEU A 175 -0.78 -4.72 -16.49
CA LEU A 175 -0.41 -3.46 -15.82
C LEU A 175 -0.56 -3.54 -14.30
N ASP A 176 -1.65 -4.14 -13.79
CA ASP A 176 -1.86 -4.35 -12.36
C ASP A 176 -0.73 -5.19 -11.74
N ARG A 177 -0.29 -6.26 -12.43
CA ARG A 177 0.81 -7.13 -11.96
C ARG A 177 2.17 -6.47 -12.03
N LEU A 178 2.42 -5.69 -13.07
CA LEU A 178 3.65 -4.93 -13.22
C LEU A 178 3.76 -3.84 -12.15
N LEU A 179 2.64 -3.17 -11.82
CA LEU A 179 2.61 -2.19 -10.74
C LEU A 179 2.91 -2.82 -9.37
N ASP A 180 2.33 -4.00 -9.08
CA ASP A 180 2.69 -4.77 -7.88
C ASP A 180 4.19 -5.08 -7.82
N LEU A 181 4.78 -5.49 -8.95
CA LEU A 181 6.21 -5.76 -9.02
C LEU A 181 7.05 -4.50 -8.82
N VAL A 182 6.63 -3.34 -9.36
CA VAL A 182 7.29 -2.04 -9.11
C VAL A 182 7.26 -1.71 -7.62
N LEU A 183 6.11 -1.83 -6.96
CA LEU A 183 5.98 -1.61 -5.52
C LEU A 183 6.90 -2.53 -4.73
N ILE A 184 6.92 -3.84 -5.06
CA ILE A 184 7.79 -4.83 -4.40
C ILE A 184 9.26 -4.48 -4.59
N ALA A 185 9.68 -4.14 -5.81
CA ALA A 185 11.07 -3.78 -6.11
C ALA A 185 11.50 -2.51 -5.37
N ALA A 186 10.64 -1.50 -5.35
CA ALA A 186 10.85 -0.26 -4.63
C ALA A 186 10.96 -0.47 -3.11
N LEU A 187 10.06 -1.26 -2.52
CA LEU A 187 10.12 -1.58 -1.08
C LEU A 187 11.35 -2.41 -0.72
N ARG A 188 11.75 -3.39 -1.56
CA ARG A 188 13.00 -4.15 -1.35
C ARG A 188 14.22 -3.23 -1.32
N ALA A 189 14.30 -2.31 -2.29
CA ALA A 189 15.39 -1.35 -2.34
C ALA A 189 15.41 -0.45 -1.10
N TRP A 190 14.26 0.08 -0.71
CA TRP A 190 14.18 0.91 0.48
C TRP A 190 14.55 0.15 1.77
N PHE A 191 14.02 -1.05 1.96
CA PHE A 191 14.33 -1.87 3.13
C PHE A 191 15.80 -2.35 3.18
N SER A 192 16.49 -2.35 2.05
CA SER A 192 17.93 -2.66 2.01
C SER A 192 18.81 -1.48 2.43
N ARG A 193 18.23 -0.29 2.60
CA ARG A 193 18.97 0.91 3.03
C ARG A 193 19.22 0.89 4.55
N SER A 194 20.24 1.60 4.99
CA SER A 194 20.61 1.70 6.41
C SER A 194 19.60 2.42 7.29
N ASP A 195 18.74 3.25 6.67
CA ASP A 195 17.66 4.01 7.30
C ASP A 195 16.32 3.25 7.35
N ALA A 196 16.31 1.98 6.94
CA ALA A 196 15.14 1.12 7.06
C ALA A 196 14.74 0.92 8.53
N PRO A 197 13.45 0.72 8.83
CA PRO A 197 12.97 0.50 10.18
C PRO A 197 13.67 -0.68 10.87
N SER A 198 14.02 -0.53 12.14
CA SER A 198 14.74 -1.55 12.92
C SER A 198 14.06 -2.93 12.92
N TRP A 199 12.71 -2.95 12.91
CA TRP A 199 11.95 -4.19 12.88
C TRP A 199 12.16 -5.00 11.59
N TYR A 200 12.50 -4.36 10.47
CA TYR A 200 12.83 -5.09 9.24
C TYR A 200 14.16 -5.84 9.39
N HIS A 201 15.15 -5.18 9.99
CA HIS A 201 16.43 -5.83 10.28
C HIS A 201 16.30 -7.00 11.27
N ALA A 202 15.23 -7.01 12.10
CA ALA A 202 14.94 -8.12 13.00
C ALA A 202 14.74 -9.47 12.28
N TYR A 203 14.29 -9.46 11.03
CA TYR A 203 14.18 -10.70 10.25
C TYR A 203 15.52 -11.29 9.84
N GLY A 204 16.57 -10.49 9.73
CA GLY A 204 17.94 -10.93 9.51
C GLY A 204 18.61 -11.49 10.77
N ASP A 205 18.05 -11.21 11.95
CA ASP A 205 18.55 -11.77 13.20
C ASP A 205 18.24 -13.27 13.30
N PRO A 206 19.23 -14.13 13.60
CA PRO A 206 19.04 -15.58 13.61
C PRO A 206 17.96 -16.07 14.58
N LEU A 207 17.82 -15.40 15.74
CA LEU A 207 16.87 -15.78 16.79
C LEU A 207 15.52 -15.11 16.57
N VAL A 208 15.51 -13.79 16.46
CA VAL A 208 14.27 -13.01 16.33
C VAL A 208 13.60 -13.27 14.98
N GLY A 209 14.37 -13.37 13.89
CA GLY A 209 13.83 -13.73 12.57
C GLY A 209 13.21 -15.14 12.55
N LYS A 210 13.78 -16.12 13.26
CA LYS A 210 13.16 -17.44 13.43
C LYS A 210 11.87 -17.34 14.24
N ALA A 211 11.85 -16.56 15.34
CA ALA A 211 10.66 -16.35 16.15
C ALA A 211 9.53 -15.68 15.36
N LEU A 212 9.84 -14.62 14.60
CA LEU A 212 8.90 -13.92 13.73
C LEU A 212 8.25 -14.88 12.71
N ARG A 213 9.07 -15.70 12.04
CA ARG A 213 8.56 -16.70 11.08
C ARG A 213 7.63 -17.72 11.74
N LEU A 214 7.96 -18.20 12.94
CA LEU A 214 7.11 -19.14 13.68
C LEU A 214 5.76 -18.52 14.04
N LEU A 215 5.74 -17.28 14.51
CA LEU A 215 4.51 -16.55 14.86
C LEU A 215 3.63 -16.30 13.61
N GLN A 216 4.23 -15.95 12.49
CA GLN A 216 3.53 -15.63 11.25
C GLN A 216 2.99 -16.88 10.52
N HIS A 217 3.78 -17.96 10.45
CA HIS A 217 3.35 -19.18 9.77
C HIS A 217 2.32 -19.99 10.56
N ASN A 218 2.34 -19.87 11.88
CA ASN A 218 1.44 -20.62 12.74
C ASN A 218 0.71 -19.69 13.73
N PRO A 219 -0.07 -18.72 13.25
CA PRO A 219 -0.73 -17.76 14.12
C PRO A 219 -1.75 -18.42 15.05
N ALA A 220 -2.39 -19.51 14.63
CA ALA A 220 -3.37 -20.25 15.42
C ALA A 220 -2.73 -21.07 16.58
N HIS A 221 -1.43 -21.36 16.50
CA HIS A 221 -0.76 -22.09 17.56
C HIS A 221 -0.80 -21.34 18.89
N GLY A 222 -0.96 -22.08 20.01
CA GLY A 222 -1.04 -21.52 21.37
C GLY A 222 0.33 -21.02 21.88
N TRP A 223 0.97 -20.13 21.15
CA TRP A 223 2.28 -19.60 21.51
C TRP A 223 2.28 -18.93 22.88
N THR A 224 3.30 -19.27 23.68
CA THR A 224 3.73 -18.53 24.86
C THR A 224 5.15 -18.03 24.65
N VAL A 225 5.59 -17.01 25.42
CA VAL A 225 6.97 -16.55 25.33
C VAL A 225 7.96 -17.67 25.67
N ALA A 226 7.59 -18.56 26.60
CA ALA A 226 8.41 -19.72 26.98
C ALA A 226 8.51 -20.74 25.83
N GLY A 227 7.39 -21.16 25.26
CA GLY A 227 7.38 -22.10 24.12
C GLY A 227 8.08 -21.56 22.88
N LEU A 228 7.92 -20.25 22.63
CA LEU A 228 8.64 -19.59 21.51
C LEU A 228 10.15 -19.56 21.76
N ALA A 229 10.59 -19.27 23.01
CA ALA A 229 12.00 -19.25 23.38
C ALA A 229 12.63 -20.65 23.27
N GLU A 230 11.92 -21.69 23.71
CA GLU A 230 12.33 -23.08 23.51
C GLU A 230 12.48 -23.43 22.03
N ALA A 231 11.49 -23.07 21.19
CA ALA A 231 11.53 -23.34 19.75
C ALA A 231 12.70 -22.67 19.02
N VAL A 232 13.20 -21.52 19.53
CA VAL A 232 14.37 -20.83 18.95
C VAL A 232 15.67 -21.15 19.68
N GLY A 233 15.64 -21.89 20.81
CA GLY A 233 16.82 -22.41 21.52
C GLY A 233 17.47 -21.41 22.47
N VAL A 234 16.68 -20.53 23.12
CA VAL A 234 17.20 -19.54 24.10
C VAL A 234 16.32 -19.44 25.34
N SER A 235 16.78 -18.72 26.37
CA SER A 235 15.98 -18.47 27.56
C SER A 235 14.81 -17.47 27.24
N ARG A 236 13.71 -17.61 27.99
CA ARG A 236 12.56 -16.71 27.90
C ARG A 236 12.95 -15.22 28.01
N ALA A 237 13.83 -14.90 28.97
CA ALA A 237 14.26 -13.52 29.20
C ALA A 237 15.12 -12.98 28.05
N ALA A 238 16.02 -13.81 27.51
CA ALA A 238 16.86 -13.43 26.37
C ALA A 238 16.02 -13.16 25.12
N LEU A 239 15.06 -14.05 24.81
CA LEU A 239 14.14 -13.83 23.68
C LEU A 239 13.31 -12.57 23.87
N ALA A 240 12.65 -12.41 25.02
CA ALA A 240 11.76 -11.26 25.26
C ALA A 240 12.49 -9.92 25.09
N ARG A 241 13.68 -9.80 25.69
CA ARG A 241 14.52 -8.59 25.56
C ARG A 241 14.92 -8.35 24.10
N ARG A 242 15.59 -9.33 23.47
CA ARG A 242 16.13 -9.18 22.11
C ARG A 242 15.03 -8.94 21.08
N PHE A 243 13.88 -9.61 21.24
CA PHE A 243 12.73 -9.39 20.37
C PHE A 243 12.18 -7.96 20.52
N THR A 244 11.99 -7.49 21.77
CA THR A 244 11.50 -6.12 22.01
C THR A 244 12.49 -5.07 21.53
N ASP A 245 13.80 -5.27 21.73
CA ASP A 245 14.84 -4.34 21.27
C ASP A 245 14.86 -4.20 19.73
N LEU A 246 14.67 -5.29 19.00
CA LEU A 246 14.72 -5.30 17.54
C LEU A 246 13.36 -5.00 16.88
N VAL A 247 12.25 -5.51 17.44
CA VAL A 247 10.91 -5.38 16.85
C VAL A 247 10.17 -4.15 17.37
N GLY A 248 10.54 -3.63 18.54
CA GLY A 248 9.92 -2.49 19.21
C GLY A 248 8.72 -2.85 20.09
N GLU A 249 8.33 -4.15 20.14
CA GLU A 249 7.20 -4.63 20.94
C GLU A 249 7.44 -6.08 21.43
N PRO A 250 6.78 -6.52 22.54
CA PRO A 250 6.89 -7.89 23.02
C PRO A 250 6.34 -8.93 22.03
N PRO A 251 6.86 -10.20 22.03
CA PRO A 251 6.45 -11.26 21.09
C PRO A 251 4.94 -11.53 21.05
N MET A 252 4.26 -11.52 22.20
CA MET A 252 2.81 -11.79 22.26
C MET A 252 1.95 -10.60 21.83
N ALA A 253 2.46 -9.36 21.96
CA ALA A 253 1.82 -8.17 21.40
C ALA A 253 1.86 -8.23 19.87
N PHE A 254 3.04 -8.53 19.31
CA PHE A 254 3.23 -8.79 17.88
C PHE A 254 2.26 -9.86 17.36
N LEU A 255 2.17 -11.03 18.04
CA LEU A 255 1.26 -12.09 17.63
C LEU A 255 -0.22 -11.65 17.66
N THR A 256 -0.61 -10.89 18.68
CA THR A 256 -1.97 -10.36 18.79
C THR A 256 -2.30 -9.43 17.63
N GLU A 257 -1.40 -8.49 17.32
CA GLU A 257 -1.57 -7.58 16.19
C GLU A 257 -1.62 -8.34 14.86
N TRP A 258 -0.75 -9.33 14.67
CA TRP A 258 -0.73 -10.19 13.50
C TRP A 258 -2.02 -10.98 13.30
N ARG A 259 -2.54 -11.61 14.37
CA ARG A 259 -3.83 -12.34 14.34
C ARG A 259 -5.00 -11.44 13.95
N LEU A 260 -5.03 -10.23 14.51
CA LEU A 260 -6.08 -9.25 14.20
C LEU A 260 -5.97 -8.75 12.76
N ALA A 261 -4.75 -8.60 12.27
CA ALA A 261 -4.48 -8.25 10.88
C ALA A 261 -5.05 -9.30 9.92
N LEU A 262 -4.69 -10.57 10.13
CA LEU A 262 -5.21 -11.68 9.34
C LEU A 262 -6.73 -11.80 9.43
N ALA A 263 -7.32 -11.57 10.62
CA ALA A 263 -8.76 -11.59 10.79
C ALA A 263 -9.44 -10.49 9.96
N ALA A 264 -8.86 -9.29 9.88
CA ALA A 264 -9.40 -8.19 9.10
C ALA A 264 -9.40 -8.52 7.59
N ASP A 265 -8.32 -9.13 7.09
CA ASP A 265 -8.21 -9.56 5.69
C ASP A 265 -9.24 -10.66 5.37
N LEU A 266 -9.32 -11.70 6.22
CA LEU A 266 -10.31 -12.78 6.07
C LEU A 266 -11.77 -12.29 6.12
N LEU A 267 -12.07 -11.27 6.92
CA LEU A 267 -13.39 -10.65 6.96
C LEU A 267 -13.76 -9.96 5.65
N GLN A 268 -12.79 -9.42 4.93
CA GLN A 268 -12.99 -8.74 3.66
C GLN A 268 -12.93 -9.68 2.45
N GLU A 269 -12.13 -10.74 2.51
CA GLU A 269 -11.86 -11.63 1.38
C GLU A 269 -12.75 -12.87 1.33
N SER A 270 -13.44 -13.22 2.43
CA SER A 270 -14.24 -14.44 2.54
C SER A 270 -15.58 -14.25 3.23
N ASP A 271 -16.53 -15.15 2.91
CA ASP A 271 -17.83 -15.25 3.58
C ASP A 271 -17.78 -16.13 4.85
N ALA A 272 -16.56 -16.48 5.30
CA ALA A 272 -16.38 -17.32 6.49
C ALA A 272 -17.02 -16.67 7.73
N THR A 273 -17.61 -17.50 8.60
CA THR A 273 -18.22 -17.00 9.84
C THR A 273 -17.14 -16.42 10.77
N ILE A 274 -17.53 -15.47 11.64
CA ILE A 274 -16.61 -14.89 12.64
C ILE A 274 -16.00 -15.98 13.53
N GLU A 275 -16.76 -17.03 13.84
CA GLU A 275 -16.28 -18.19 14.59
C GLU A 275 -15.21 -19.00 13.84
N ALA A 276 -15.39 -19.19 12.52
CA ALA A 276 -14.40 -19.88 11.69
C ALA A 276 -13.11 -19.06 11.60
N ILE A 277 -13.23 -17.74 11.38
CA ILE A 277 -12.09 -16.81 11.34
C ILE A 277 -11.37 -16.80 12.70
N ALA A 278 -12.11 -16.73 13.82
CA ALA A 278 -11.52 -16.76 15.16
C ALA A 278 -10.61 -17.99 15.35
N ARG A 279 -11.10 -19.17 15.02
CA ARG A 279 -10.32 -20.43 15.10
C ARG A 279 -9.09 -20.38 14.17
N GLN A 280 -9.28 -19.92 12.95
CA GLN A 280 -8.21 -19.86 11.94
C GLN A 280 -7.05 -18.94 12.37
N VAL A 281 -7.34 -17.84 13.04
CA VAL A 281 -6.32 -16.91 13.52
C VAL A 281 -5.88 -17.16 14.97
N GLY A 282 -6.43 -18.17 15.65
CA GLY A 282 -5.99 -18.62 16.98
C GLY A 282 -6.68 -17.94 18.16
N TYR A 283 -7.93 -17.47 17.98
CA TYR A 283 -8.81 -17.06 19.07
C TYR A 283 -9.73 -18.23 19.47
N GLY A 284 -9.96 -18.40 20.78
CA GLY A 284 -10.78 -19.50 21.30
C GLY A 284 -12.28 -19.37 21.02
N SER A 285 -12.76 -18.18 20.63
CA SER A 285 -14.18 -17.94 20.30
C SER A 285 -14.36 -16.67 19.46
N ALA A 286 -15.52 -16.58 18.76
CA ALA A 286 -15.94 -15.36 18.07
C ALA A 286 -16.05 -14.15 19.00
N PHE A 287 -16.44 -14.36 20.25
CA PHE A 287 -16.53 -13.29 21.26
C PHE A 287 -15.14 -12.72 21.60
N ALA A 288 -14.17 -13.59 21.86
CA ALA A 288 -12.81 -13.18 22.15
C ALA A 288 -12.17 -12.40 20.97
N LEU A 289 -12.35 -12.89 19.73
CA LEU A 289 -11.93 -12.18 18.54
C LEU A 289 -12.63 -10.81 18.43
N SER A 290 -13.97 -10.77 18.56
CA SER A 290 -14.73 -9.53 18.40
C SER A 290 -14.34 -8.45 19.41
N THR A 291 -14.09 -8.84 20.65
CA THR A 291 -13.64 -7.94 21.71
C THR A 291 -12.25 -7.37 21.41
N ALA A 292 -11.30 -8.24 21.04
CA ALA A 292 -9.95 -7.82 20.69
C ALA A 292 -9.95 -6.94 19.41
N PHE A 293 -10.73 -7.32 18.42
CA PHE A 293 -10.87 -6.62 17.14
C PHE A 293 -11.43 -5.20 17.34
N LYS A 294 -12.54 -5.08 18.08
CA LYS A 294 -13.15 -3.77 18.38
C LYS A 294 -12.20 -2.86 19.17
N ARG A 295 -11.48 -3.42 20.15
CA ARG A 295 -10.47 -2.66 20.91
C ARG A 295 -9.34 -2.14 20.02
N HIS A 296 -8.92 -2.93 19.01
CA HIS A 296 -7.79 -2.59 18.14
C HIS A 296 -8.20 -1.68 16.97
N PHE A 297 -9.35 -1.93 16.32
CA PHE A 297 -9.78 -1.23 15.11
C PHE A 297 -10.88 -0.19 15.37
N GLY A 298 -11.44 -0.12 16.56
CA GLY A 298 -12.53 0.80 16.90
C GLY A 298 -13.92 0.35 16.39
N VAL A 299 -13.98 -0.61 15.47
CA VAL A 299 -15.22 -1.12 14.85
C VAL A 299 -15.39 -2.62 15.09
N SER A 300 -16.63 -3.14 15.00
CA SER A 300 -16.85 -4.58 15.13
C SER A 300 -16.39 -5.34 13.85
N PRO A 301 -16.07 -6.66 13.95
CA PRO A 301 -15.79 -7.49 12.78
C PRO A 301 -16.89 -7.45 11.73
N ARG A 302 -18.16 -7.37 12.17
CA ARG A 302 -19.32 -7.29 11.29
C ARG A 302 -19.33 -5.96 10.51
N ASP A 303 -19.13 -4.85 11.19
CA ASP A 303 -19.10 -3.52 10.57
C ASP A 303 -17.92 -3.42 9.60
N HIS A 304 -16.76 -3.96 9.96
CA HIS A 304 -15.57 -4.02 9.11
C HIS A 304 -15.83 -4.81 7.81
N ARG A 305 -16.56 -5.93 7.88
CA ARG A 305 -16.99 -6.70 6.69
C ARG A 305 -17.90 -5.89 5.77
N HIS A 306 -18.84 -5.12 6.34
CA HIS A 306 -19.82 -4.35 5.56
C HIS A 306 -19.28 -3.03 5.01
N SER A 307 -18.16 -2.52 5.53
CA SER A 307 -17.56 -1.29 4.99
C SER A 307 -17.12 -1.46 3.53
N ARG A 308 -16.76 -2.68 3.11
CA ARG A 308 -16.45 -2.99 1.70
C ARG A 308 -17.67 -2.86 0.75
N VAL A 309 -18.87 -3.18 1.24
CA VAL A 309 -20.10 -3.15 0.42
C VAL A 309 -20.51 -1.70 0.08
N ARG A 310 -20.11 -0.73 0.91
CA ARG A 310 -20.38 0.70 0.68
C ARG A 310 -19.38 1.39 -0.25
N SER A 311 -18.24 0.80 -0.50
CA SER A 311 -17.18 1.31 -1.40
C SER A 311 -17.19 0.65 -2.79
N GLY A 312 -18.18 -0.17 -3.11
CA GLY A 312 -18.36 -0.79 -4.43
C GLY A 312 -18.95 0.19 -5.44
N PRO A 313 -18.73 0.00 -6.77
CA PRO A 313 -19.02 0.96 -7.83
C PRO A 313 -20.52 1.02 -8.20
N GLU A 314 -21.42 1.28 -7.23
CA GLU A 314 -22.86 1.40 -7.55
C GLU A 314 -23.32 2.82 -7.90
N GLU A 315 -22.49 3.84 -7.75
CA GLU A 315 -22.91 5.23 -8.04
C GLU A 315 -22.37 5.79 -9.37
N GLY A 316 -21.39 5.10 -9.99
CA GLY A 316 -20.86 5.49 -11.32
C GLY A 316 -21.64 4.96 -12.52
N ALA A 317 -22.51 3.97 -12.34
CA ALA A 317 -23.21 3.28 -13.46
C ALA A 317 -24.59 3.89 -13.82
N ARG A 318 -25.02 4.97 -13.18
CA ARG A 318 -26.31 5.61 -13.47
C ARG A 318 -26.27 6.83 -14.39
N VAL A 319 -25.12 7.20 -14.93
CA VAL A 319 -24.97 8.35 -15.83
C VAL A 319 -24.61 7.94 -17.28
N ALA A 320 -24.70 6.66 -17.62
CA ALA A 320 -24.55 6.20 -19.00
C ALA A 320 -25.82 5.45 -19.46
N ARG A 321 -26.92 6.17 -19.70
CA ARG A 321 -27.99 5.83 -20.64
C ARG A 321 -28.50 7.10 -21.30
#